data_701c79d0882daa913282200534fca9de
#
_entry.id   701c79d0882daa913282200534fca9de
#
_cell.length_a   1.000
_cell.length_b   1.000
_cell.length_c   1.000
_cell.angle_alpha   90.00
_cell.angle_beta   90.00
_cell.angle_gamma   90.00
#
_symmetry.space_group_name_H-M   'P 1'
#
loop_
_entity.id
_entity.type
_entity.pdbx_description
1 polymer ?
#
loop_
_entity_poly.entity_id
_entity_poly.type
_entity_poly.pdbx_seq_one_letter_code
_entity_poly.pdbx_strand_id
1 'polypeptide(L)'
;MLPTFYQTHLQKQLAPAQFFLLTVLLNLIQSEKQVRLERLSRVFPYPITTESRRRKLQRFLDLPHLTISLIWFPLITYWLITYCRVGQTLSIAIDRSQWGRINLFMVSLIWERRAIPLYWSLWPKLGNSNFE
;
A
#
# COMPACT_ATOMS: atom_id res chain seq x y z
N MET A 1 11.07 8.94 7.31
CA MET A 1 11.96 7.76 7.30
C MET A 1 11.17 6.53 7.74
N LEU A 2 11.31 5.43 7.06
CA LEU A 2 10.66 4.17 7.43
C LEU A 2 11.34 3.56 8.67
N PRO A 3 10.59 2.96 9.61
CA PRO A 3 11.16 2.20 10.71
C PRO A 3 12.10 1.09 10.24
N THR A 4 13.11 0.76 11.03
CA THR A 4 14.17 -0.20 10.66
C THR A 4 13.64 -1.56 10.23
N PHE A 5 12.63 -2.07 10.90
CA PHE A 5 12.02 -3.35 10.52
C PHE A 5 11.44 -3.31 9.10
N TYR A 6 10.72 -2.25 8.76
CA TYR A 6 10.14 -2.08 7.42
C TYR A 6 11.24 -1.98 6.37
N GLN A 7 12.29 -1.21 6.64
CA GLN A 7 13.45 -1.14 5.75
C GLN A 7 14.07 -2.52 5.51
N THR A 8 14.36 -3.25 6.56
CA THR A 8 14.99 -4.57 6.47
C THR A 8 14.14 -5.55 5.67
N HIS A 9 12.83 -5.59 5.93
CA HIS A 9 11.92 -6.48 5.19
C HIS A 9 11.83 -6.09 3.71
N LEU A 10 11.63 -4.81 3.43
CA LEU A 10 11.48 -4.31 2.06
C LEU A 10 12.77 -4.50 1.23
N GLN A 11 13.94 -4.33 1.85
CA GLN A 11 15.23 -4.57 1.20
C GLN A 11 15.46 -6.04 0.83
N LYS A 12 14.83 -6.97 1.54
CA LYS A 12 14.87 -8.40 1.18
C LYS A 12 13.97 -8.72 0.00
N GLN A 13 12.86 -8.01 -0.15
CA GLN A 13 11.84 -8.25 -1.20
C GLN A 13 12.11 -7.47 -2.48
N LEU A 14 12.79 -6.34 -2.40
CA LEU A 14 13.00 -5.41 -3.50
C LEU A 14 14.48 -5.29 -3.84
N ALA A 15 14.79 -5.19 -5.12
CA ALA A 15 16.14 -4.80 -5.56
C ALA A 15 16.48 -3.39 -5.03
N PRO A 16 17.76 -3.03 -4.85
CA PRO A 16 18.15 -1.74 -4.30
C PRO A 16 17.55 -0.53 -5.02
N ALA A 17 17.50 -0.55 -6.35
CA ALA A 17 16.86 0.50 -7.13
C ALA A 17 15.34 0.59 -6.93
N GLN A 18 14.67 -0.55 -6.75
CA GLN A 18 13.24 -0.63 -6.46
C GLN A 18 12.94 -0.11 -5.06
N PHE A 19 13.75 -0.49 -4.09
CA PHE A 19 13.63 0.01 -2.71
C PHE A 19 13.82 1.52 -2.63
N PHE A 20 14.82 2.06 -3.32
CA PHE A 20 15.04 3.49 -3.42
C PHE A 20 13.84 4.21 -4.03
N LEU A 21 13.33 3.69 -5.13
CA LEU A 21 12.15 4.23 -5.82
C LEU A 21 10.91 4.23 -4.89
N LEU A 22 10.68 3.15 -4.15
CA LEU A 22 9.61 3.06 -3.16
C LEU A 22 9.76 4.13 -2.07
N THR A 23 10.96 4.31 -1.53
CA THR A 23 11.22 5.30 -0.48
C THR A 23 10.93 6.72 -0.97
N VAL A 24 11.37 7.07 -2.18
CA VAL A 24 11.08 8.37 -2.78
C VAL A 24 9.57 8.53 -3.02
N LEU A 25 8.93 7.50 -3.55
CA LEU A 25 7.49 7.52 -3.82
C LEU A 25 6.67 7.72 -2.54
N LEU A 26 6.99 7.05 -1.46
CA LEU A 26 6.33 7.22 -0.16
C LEU A 26 6.50 8.64 0.39
N ASN A 27 7.70 9.21 0.30
CA ASN A 27 7.93 10.60 0.70
C ASN A 27 7.12 11.59 -0.13
N LEU A 28 7.02 11.37 -1.44
CA LEU A 28 6.21 12.21 -2.33
C LEU A 28 4.71 12.10 -2.01
N ILE A 29 4.19 10.90 -1.77
CA ILE A 29 2.79 10.70 -1.38
C ILE A 29 2.49 11.45 -0.09
N GLN A 30 3.38 11.41 0.89
CA GLN A 30 3.22 12.13 2.15
C GLN A 30 3.26 13.66 1.97
N SER A 31 4.15 14.17 1.15
CA SER A 31 4.29 15.61 0.91
C SER A 31 3.18 16.16 0.01
N GLU A 32 2.82 15.47 -1.05
CA GLU A 32 1.79 15.87 -2.00
C GLU A 32 0.36 15.56 -1.51
N LYS A 33 0.22 14.69 -0.50
CA LYS A 33 -1.06 14.22 0.06
C LYS A 33 -2.02 13.66 -0.98
N GLN A 34 -1.49 13.04 -2.02
CA GLN A 34 -2.26 12.41 -3.07
C GLN A 34 -1.47 11.28 -3.75
N VAL A 35 -2.19 10.40 -4.44
CA VAL A 35 -1.63 9.20 -5.10
C VAL A 35 -1.79 9.23 -6.62
N ARG A 36 -2.18 10.35 -7.21
CA ARG A 36 -2.34 10.46 -8.66
C ARG A 36 -1.00 10.34 -9.36
N LEU A 37 -0.89 9.37 -10.24
CA LEU A 37 0.35 9.06 -10.95
C LEU A 37 0.87 10.23 -11.78
N GLU A 38 -0.02 10.99 -12.41
CA GLU A 38 0.32 12.19 -13.19
C GLU A 38 0.98 13.26 -12.31
N ARG A 39 0.46 13.49 -11.12
CA ARG A 39 1.03 14.45 -10.18
C ARG A 39 2.36 13.99 -9.64
N LEU A 40 2.44 12.75 -9.16
CA LEU A 40 3.66 12.17 -8.62
C LEU A 40 4.79 12.14 -9.67
N SER A 41 4.46 11.87 -10.94
CA SER A 41 5.43 11.86 -12.03
C SER A 41 6.02 13.25 -12.31
N ARG A 42 5.25 14.31 -12.14
CA ARG A 42 5.74 15.68 -12.33
C ARG A 42 6.76 16.09 -11.29
N VAL A 43 6.59 15.67 -10.05
CA VAL A 43 7.45 16.05 -8.93
C VAL A 43 8.53 15.01 -8.62
N PHE A 44 8.53 13.88 -9.30
CA PHE A 44 9.52 12.82 -9.09
C PHE A 44 10.93 13.30 -9.45
N PRO A 45 11.93 13.14 -8.56
CA PRO A 45 13.24 13.79 -8.70
C PRO A 45 14.21 13.09 -9.66
N TYR A 46 13.74 12.42 -10.70
CA TYR A 46 14.59 11.84 -11.73
C TYR A 46 14.78 12.83 -12.89
N PRO A 47 16.03 12.98 -13.40
CA PRO A 47 16.34 13.90 -14.49
C PRO A 47 15.96 13.34 -15.86
N ILE A 48 14.72 12.92 -16.02
CA ILE A 48 14.14 12.38 -17.24
C ILE A 48 12.78 13.06 -17.47
N THR A 49 12.19 12.86 -18.65
CA THR A 49 10.88 13.44 -18.97
C THR A 49 9.78 12.96 -18.02
N THR A 50 8.74 13.77 -17.86
CA THR A 50 7.57 13.40 -17.04
C THR A 50 6.93 12.08 -17.50
N GLU A 51 6.83 11.87 -18.81
CA GLU A 51 6.30 10.64 -19.39
C GLU A 51 7.18 9.43 -19.05
N SER A 52 8.49 9.58 -19.10
CA SER A 52 9.43 8.53 -18.72
C SER A 52 9.36 8.20 -17.23
N ARG A 53 9.19 9.22 -16.38
CA ARG A 53 8.96 9.03 -14.93
C ARG A 53 7.65 8.27 -14.68
N ARG A 54 6.59 8.65 -15.36
CA ARG A 54 5.27 8.00 -15.28
C ARG A 54 5.38 6.51 -15.64
N ARG A 55 6.03 6.17 -16.75
CA ARG A 55 6.28 4.78 -17.16
C ARG A 55 7.11 4.00 -16.15
N LYS A 56 8.11 4.65 -15.56
CA LYS A 56 8.95 4.05 -14.51
C LYS A 56 8.13 3.70 -13.28
N LEU A 57 7.25 4.59 -12.83
CA LEU A 57 6.35 4.34 -11.71
C LEU A 57 5.33 3.24 -12.03
N GLN A 58 4.77 3.23 -13.23
CA GLN A 58 3.86 2.16 -13.67
C GLN A 58 4.54 0.79 -13.64
N ARG A 59 5.74 0.66 -14.20
CA ARG A 59 6.51 -0.60 -14.16
C ARG A 59 6.80 -1.06 -12.74
N PHE A 60 7.07 -0.13 -11.84
CA PHE A 60 7.26 -0.45 -10.43
C PHE A 60 5.98 -1.01 -9.81
N LEU A 61 4.85 -0.36 -10.03
CA LEU A 61 3.55 -0.81 -9.50
C LEU A 61 3.11 -2.17 -10.08
N ASP A 62 3.56 -2.50 -11.28
CA ASP A 62 3.27 -3.77 -11.95
C ASP A 62 4.24 -4.91 -11.59
N LEU A 63 5.17 -4.70 -10.65
CA LEU A 63 6.08 -5.75 -10.21
C LEU A 63 5.30 -6.93 -9.63
N PRO A 64 5.57 -8.18 -10.08
CA PRO A 64 4.78 -9.35 -9.69
C PRO A 64 4.91 -9.70 -8.20
N HIS A 65 5.99 -9.29 -7.54
CA HIS A 65 6.21 -9.51 -6.11
C HIS A 65 5.73 -8.35 -5.23
N LEU A 66 5.20 -7.27 -5.82
CA LEU A 66 4.59 -6.17 -5.08
C LEU A 66 3.13 -6.54 -4.72
N THR A 67 2.98 -7.47 -3.81
CA THR A 67 1.70 -8.04 -3.39
C THR A 67 1.43 -7.82 -1.91
N ILE A 68 0.16 -7.91 -1.52
CA ILE A 68 -0.24 -7.83 -0.11
C ILE A 68 0.46 -8.92 0.71
N SER A 69 0.50 -10.15 0.21
CA SER A 69 1.08 -11.29 0.93
C SER A 69 2.58 -11.18 1.14
N LEU A 70 3.33 -10.70 0.15
CA LEU A 70 4.79 -10.60 0.24
C LEU A 70 5.28 -9.32 0.91
N ILE A 71 4.58 -8.22 0.70
CA ILE A 71 5.01 -6.90 1.18
C ILE A 71 4.27 -6.48 2.44
N TRP A 72 2.94 -6.51 2.42
CA TRP A 72 2.13 -5.92 3.49
C TRP A 72 1.92 -6.84 4.68
N PHE A 73 1.58 -8.12 4.47
CA PHE A 73 1.30 -9.04 5.58
C PHE A 73 2.45 -9.17 6.58
N PRO A 74 3.72 -9.30 6.18
CA PRO A 74 4.81 -9.34 7.14
C PRO A 74 4.94 -8.04 7.95
N LEU A 75 4.70 -6.90 7.33
CA LEU A 75 4.77 -5.59 8.00
C LEU A 75 3.65 -5.42 9.02
N ILE A 76 2.41 -5.71 8.62
CA ILE A 76 1.27 -5.57 9.53
C ILE A 76 1.27 -6.62 10.63
N THR A 77 1.76 -7.83 10.37
CA THR A 77 1.92 -8.88 11.38
C THR A 77 2.92 -8.42 12.45
N TYR A 78 4.05 -7.89 12.06
CA TYR A 78 5.03 -7.34 13.01
C TYR A 78 4.43 -6.21 13.83
N TRP A 79 3.69 -5.30 13.20
CA TRP A 79 3.02 -4.20 13.89
C TRP A 79 2.01 -4.71 14.92
N LEU A 80 1.17 -5.68 14.55
CA LEU A 80 0.19 -6.30 15.45
C LEU A 80 0.85 -6.96 16.65
N ILE A 81 1.90 -7.75 16.44
CA ILE A 81 2.65 -8.40 17.51
C ILE A 81 3.29 -7.38 18.46
N THR A 82 3.76 -6.27 17.91
CA THR A 82 4.44 -5.22 18.69
C THR A 82 3.48 -4.41 19.54
N TYR A 83 2.32 -4.04 19.01
CA TYR A 83 1.41 -3.09 19.65
C TYR A 83 0.15 -3.70 20.25
N CYS A 84 -0.25 -4.88 19.82
CA CYS A 84 -1.42 -5.57 20.35
C CYS A 84 -1.03 -6.65 21.36
N ARG A 85 -1.80 -6.76 22.45
CA ARG A 85 -1.55 -7.76 23.50
C ARG A 85 -2.40 -9.01 23.27
N VAL A 86 -1.87 -10.17 23.62
CA VAL A 86 -2.64 -11.42 23.65
C VAL A 86 -3.83 -11.25 24.61
N GLY A 87 -5.03 -11.64 24.17
CA GLY A 87 -6.27 -11.49 24.93
C GLY A 87 -6.93 -10.12 24.82
N GLN A 88 -6.32 -9.17 24.14
CA GLN A 88 -6.93 -7.86 23.86
C GLN A 88 -8.04 -7.99 22.83
N THR A 89 -9.17 -7.34 23.06
CA THR A 89 -10.24 -7.21 22.06
C THR A 89 -9.86 -6.18 21.02
N LEU A 90 -9.92 -6.58 19.75
CA LEU A 90 -9.66 -5.72 18.60
C LEU A 90 -10.97 -5.46 17.84
N SER A 91 -11.20 -4.22 17.47
CA SER A 91 -12.35 -3.84 16.64
C SER A 91 -11.95 -3.87 15.17
N ILE A 92 -12.66 -4.65 14.37
CA ILE A 92 -12.45 -4.81 12.93
C ILE A 92 -13.62 -4.18 12.18
N ALA A 93 -13.31 -3.35 11.21
CA ALA A 93 -14.29 -2.81 10.26
C ALA A 93 -14.13 -3.50 8.91
N ILE A 94 -15.25 -3.93 8.35
CA ILE A 94 -15.31 -4.47 6.99
C ILE A 94 -16.14 -3.51 6.17
N ASP A 95 -15.58 -3.00 5.11
CA ASP A 95 -16.24 -2.04 4.24
C ASP A 95 -16.11 -2.45 2.78
N ARG A 96 -17.11 -2.05 2.01
CA ARG A 96 -17.13 -2.19 0.57
C ARG A 96 -17.45 -0.84 -0.06
N SER A 97 -16.53 -0.36 -0.87
CA SER A 97 -16.70 0.86 -1.64
C SER A 97 -16.75 0.54 -3.13
N GLN A 98 -17.64 1.20 -3.84
CA GLN A 98 -17.70 1.09 -5.30
C GLN A 98 -16.97 2.26 -5.94
N TRP A 99 -16.09 1.96 -6.86
CA TRP A 99 -15.33 2.94 -7.62
C TRP A 99 -15.43 2.64 -9.11
N GLY A 100 -16.36 3.31 -9.79
CA GLY A 100 -16.73 2.97 -11.16
C GLY A 100 -17.23 1.53 -11.26
N ARG A 101 -16.56 0.70 -12.07
CA ARG A 101 -16.86 -0.73 -12.22
C ARG A 101 -16.08 -1.64 -11.27
N ILE A 102 -15.37 -1.07 -10.33
CA ILE A 102 -14.54 -1.81 -9.38
C ILE A 102 -15.19 -1.71 -8.00
N ASN A 103 -15.33 -2.84 -7.32
CA ASN A 103 -15.62 -2.89 -5.89
C ASN A 103 -14.31 -3.05 -5.14
N LEU A 104 -14.06 -2.14 -4.23
CA LEU A 104 -13.00 -2.25 -3.23
C LEU A 104 -13.59 -2.87 -1.97
N PHE A 105 -13.12 -4.05 -1.63
CA PHE A 105 -13.41 -4.69 -0.34
C PHE A 105 -12.22 -4.43 0.59
N MET A 106 -12.48 -3.91 1.78
CA MET A 106 -11.43 -3.58 2.74
C MET A 106 -11.75 -4.11 4.12
N VAL A 107 -10.77 -4.75 4.74
CA VAL A 107 -10.77 -5.14 6.15
C VAL A 107 -9.77 -4.26 6.88
N SER A 108 -10.20 -3.57 7.91
CA SER A 108 -9.37 -2.62 8.67
C SER A 108 -9.45 -2.88 10.16
N LEU A 109 -8.33 -2.70 10.85
CA LEU A 109 -8.29 -2.62 12.30
C LEU A 109 -8.59 -1.17 12.72
N ILE A 110 -9.51 -1.01 13.66
CA ILE A 110 -9.76 0.29 14.29
C ILE A 110 -8.78 0.45 15.46
N TRP A 111 -7.87 1.39 15.34
CA TRP A 111 -6.83 1.65 16.32
C TRP A 111 -6.68 3.15 16.54
N GLU A 112 -6.88 3.59 17.79
CA GLU A 112 -6.74 5.01 18.18
C GLU A 112 -7.46 5.98 17.22
N ARG A 113 -8.72 5.72 16.92
CA ARG A 113 -9.57 6.49 15.99
C ARG A 113 -9.09 6.50 14.53
N ARG A 114 -8.24 5.55 14.14
CA ARG A 114 -7.77 5.35 12.77
C ARG A 114 -8.14 3.97 12.27
N ALA A 115 -8.38 3.85 10.98
CA ALA A 115 -8.54 2.57 10.32
C ALA A 115 -7.20 2.16 9.70
N ILE A 116 -6.61 1.08 10.19
CA ILE A 116 -5.37 0.51 9.65
C ILE A 116 -5.77 -0.63 8.72
N PRO A 117 -5.48 -0.57 7.41
CA PRO A 117 -5.80 -1.64 6.49
C PRO A 117 -5.08 -2.94 6.88
N LEU A 118 -5.84 -4.03 7.00
CA LEU A 118 -5.30 -5.36 7.21
C LEU A 118 -5.24 -6.13 5.89
N TYR A 119 -6.31 -6.04 5.11
CA TYR A 119 -6.46 -6.71 3.84
C TYR A 119 -7.39 -5.90 2.94
N TRP A 120 -7.16 -5.97 1.62
CA TRP A 120 -8.07 -5.40 0.62
C TRP A 120 -8.04 -6.24 -0.66
N SER A 121 -9.13 -6.17 -1.41
CA SER A 121 -9.21 -6.76 -2.74
C SER A 121 -10.05 -5.88 -3.67
N LEU A 122 -9.72 -5.93 -4.95
CA LEU A 122 -10.43 -5.21 -6.01
C LEU A 122 -11.21 -6.23 -6.85
N TRP A 123 -12.50 -6.04 -6.97
CA TRP A 123 -13.37 -6.94 -7.72
C TRP A 123 -14.02 -6.21 -8.89
N PRO A 124 -13.90 -6.72 -10.11
CA PRO A 124 -14.48 -6.09 -11.30
C PRO A 124 -15.99 -6.42 -11.44
N LYS A 125 -16.75 -6.32 -10.35
CA LYS A 125 -18.19 -6.60 -10.32
C LYS A 125 -18.96 -5.40 -9.81
N LEU A 126 -20.10 -5.11 -10.45
CA LEU A 126 -21.13 -4.20 -9.95
C LEU A 126 -22.10 -4.97 -9.06
N GLY A 127 -22.59 -4.33 -8.01
CA GLY A 127 -23.61 -4.88 -7.11
C GLY A 127 -23.06 -5.59 -5.86
N ASN A 128 -23.87 -6.46 -5.26
CA ASN A 128 -23.48 -7.15 -4.03
C ASN A 128 -22.37 -8.16 -4.27
N SER A 129 -21.43 -8.23 -3.33
CA SER A 129 -20.41 -9.28 -3.34
C SER A 129 -21.08 -10.62 -3.06
N ASN A 130 -20.94 -11.57 -3.99
CA ASN A 130 -21.26 -12.95 -3.72
C ASN A 130 -20.12 -13.56 -2.93
N PHE A 131 -20.43 -14.06 -1.75
CA PHE A 131 -19.54 -14.93 -1.01
C PHE A 131 -19.63 -16.31 -1.67
N GLU A 132 -18.68 -16.66 -2.49
CA GLU A 132 -18.39 -18.04 -2.90
C GLU A 132 -17.13 -18.49 -2.18
#